data_fe893ea4bdd37a92ba31f0ed8cf91c9f
#
_entry.id   fe893ea4bdd37a92ba31f0ed8cf91c9f
#
_cell.length_a   1.000
_cell.length_b   1.000
_cell.length_c   1.000
_cell.angle_alpha   90.00
_cell.angle_beta   90.00
_cell.angle_gamma   90.00
#
_symmetry.space_group_name_H-M   'P 1'
#
loop_
_entity.id
_entity.type
_entity.pdbx_description
1 polymer ?
#
loop_
_entity_poly.entity_id
_entity_poly.type
_entity_poly.pdbx_seq_one_letter_code
_entity_poly.pdbx_strand_id
1 'polypeptide(L)'
;MDIAIYTLTSELHDEQAVSLVTREFLNSLDVEYDFKGSDYTDYGSHVLNIIYVRTGGTEGIFKRLLPELDVKSQQPFYLLTSGKSNSLAASMEILSFLRQNGRKGEIIHGDAAYITRRIRLLAKVGESKCQLNGCRLGIIGKPSDWLISSHADAAVVKRELGVELIDIPMQELLDVIALTPLRDVPLQVDADHPDAIRKSLPGAWQIYDALKVIVERYGLQGFTLRCFDLLTAVKNTGCVALAKLNAEGVIAGCEGDVPAMLSMKIAQTLVGVSGFQANPSRINPATGEMLFAHCTIPFNMVERYELDTHFESGIGVGIRGYMKEGPVTIFKVSGDLSRYFIAEGELVRNQAQPDLCRTQQVIRLTDPSKTSYFLTQPIGNHHIILPGHLQEVLEEMRNEK
;
A
#
# COMPACT_ATOMS: atom_id res chain seq x y z
N MET A 1 18.33 5.46 -0.98
CA MET A 1 17.64 5.38 0.33
C MET A 1 18.20 6.45 1.24
N ASP A 2 17.37 7.16 1.97
CA ASP A 2 17.78 8.23 2.90
C ASP A 2 17.89 7.64 4.32
N ILE A 3 19.05 7.04 4.61
CA ILE A 3 19.35 6.33 5.86
C ILE A 3 20.49 7.03 6.57
N ALA A 4 20.31 7.45 7.82
CA ALA A 4 21.35 8.00 8.65
C ALA A 4 21.75 7.03 9.79
N ILE A 5 23.07 6.89 10.02
CA ILE A 5 23.62 6.09 11.13
C ILE A 5 24.36 6.99 12.11
N TYR A 6 23.81 7.08 13.31
CA TYR A 6 24.37 7.75 14.47
C TYR A 6 25.07 6.75 15.38
N THR A 7 25.99 7.17 16.23
CA THR A 7 26.74 6.23 17.09
C THR A 7 26.63 6.57 18.57
N LEU A 8 26.58 5.53 19.39
CA LEU A 8 26.80 5.61 20.86
C LEU A 8 28.06 4.86 21.23
N THR A 9 28.97 5.53 21.93
CA THR A 9 30.24 4.97 22.39
C THR A 9 30.50 5.40 23.82
N SER A 10 30.90 4.47 24.66
CA SER A 10 31.33 4.77 26.02
C SER A 10 32.74 5.40 26.03
N GLU A 11 32.92 6.42 26.82
CA GLU A 11 34.23 7.09 27.04
C GLU A 11 35.33 6.16 27.60
N LEU A 12 34.96 4.97 28.08
CA LEU A 12 35.89 3.97 28.60
C LEU A 12 36.62 3.19 27.49
N HIS A 13 36.24 3.38 26.23
CA HIS A 13 36.79 2.64 25.08
C HIS A 13 37.71 3.53 24.24
N ASP A 14 38.79 2.95 23.70
CA ASP A 14 39.69 3.58 22.76
C ASP A 14 38.95 3.84 21.43
N GLU A 15 38.79 5.09 21.05
CA GLU A 15 38.05 5.50 19.88
C GLU A 15 38.67 4.97 18.58
N GLN A 16 39.99 4.85 18.47
CA GLN A 16 40.64 4.35 17.26
C GLN A 16 40.33 2.86 17.04
N ALA A 17 40.39 2.06 18.11
CA ALA A 17 40.03 0.65 18.06
C ALA A 17 38.55 0.44 17.72
N VAL A 18 37.65 1.23 18.33
CA VAL A 18 36.21 1.16 18.06
C VAL A 18 35.89 1.61 16.65
N SER A 19 36.57 2.64 16.14
CA SER A 19 36.34 3.14 14.77
C SER A 19 36.77 2.11 13.70
N LEU A 20 37.82 1.34 13.94
CA LEU A 20 38.21 0.25 13.02
C LEU A 20 37.10 -0.82 12.95
N VAL A 21 36.65 -1.30 14.11
CA VAL A 21 35.55 -2.29 14.21
C VAL A 21 34.26 -1.76 13.58
N THR A 22 33.94 -0.48 13.80
CA THR A 22 32.79 0.19 13.17
C THR A 22 32.86 0.12 11.65
N ARG A 23 34.00 0.50 11.08
CA ARG A 23 34.20 0.51 9.62
C ARG A 23 34.09 -0.90 9.04
N GLU A 24 34.75 -1.88 9.64
CA GLU A 24 34.65 -3.28 9.21
C GLU A 24 33.21 -3.79 9.22
N PHE A 25 32.49 -3.52 10.32
CA PHE A 25 31.10 -3.95 10.47
C PHE A 25 30.17 -3.26 9.45
N LEU A 26 30.19 -1.94 9.36
CA LEU A 26 29.32 -1.21 8.46
C LEU A 26 29.63 -1.49 6.99
N ASN A 27 30.90 -1.70 6.61
CA ASN A 27 31.29 -2.10 5.26
C ASN A 27 30.82 -3.54 4.90
N SER A 28 30.50 -4.38 5.89
CA SER A 28 29.93 -5.71 5.63
C SER A 28 28.45 -5.66 5.27
N LEU A 29 27.79 -4.52 5.49
CA LEU A 29 26.38 -4.33 5.18
C LEU A 29 26.24 -3.77 3.76
N ASP A 30 25.40 -4.43 2.95
CA ASP A 30 25.08 -3.97 1.60
C ASP A 30 23.95 -2.93 1.63
N VAL A 31 24.24 -1.75 2.24
CA VAL A 31 23.32 -0.62 2.40
C VAL A 31 24.08 0.68 2.19
N GLU A 32 23.50 1.59 1.42
CA GLU A 32 23.98 2.98 1.36
C GLU A 32 23.41 3.79 2.53
N TYR A 33 24.28 4.52 3.23
CA TYR A 33 23.89 5.32 4.39
C TYR A 33 24.77 6.57 4.53
N ASP A 34 24.23 7.58 5.22
CA ASP A 34 24.99 8.74 5.68
C ASP A 34 25.47 8.50 7.14
N PHE A 35 26.80 8.52 7.33
CA PHE A 35 27.39 8.28 8.63
C PHE A 35 27.55 9.60 9.41
N LYS A 36 26.77 9.79 10.46
CA LYS A 36 26.72 11.00 11.31
C LYS A 36 27.62 10.91 12.55
N GLY A 37 28.07 9.70 12.92
CA GLY A 37 28.85 9.54 14.14
C GLY A 37 28.07 9.96 15.38
N SER A 38 28.71 10.77 16.25
CA SER A 38 28.08 11.29 17.47
C SER A 38 27.34 12.62 17.28
N ASP A 39 27.17 13.09 16.05
CA ASP A 39 26.43 14.31 15.74
C ASP A 39 24.94 13.98 15.50
N TYR A 40 24.11 14.31 16.48
CA TYR A 40 22.65 14.10 16.45
C TYR A 40 21.86 15.36 16.03
N THR A 41 22.51 16.38 15.48
CA THR A 41 21.84 17.67 15.16
C THR A 41 20.68 17.50 14.18
N ASP A 42 20.80 16.61 13.20
CA ASP A 42 19.81 16.33 12.17
C ASP A 42 19.02 15.00 12.41
N TYR A 43 19.11 14.42 13.62
CA TYR A 43 18.33 13.23 13.95
C TYR A 43 16.84 13.47 13.73
N GLY A 44 16.19 12.53 13.06
CA GLY A 44 14.76 12.61 12.71
C GLY A 44 14.46 13.26 11.34
N SER A 45 15.45 13.84 10.66
CA SER A 45 15.28 14.45 9.33
C SER A 45 15.38 13.44 8.17
N HIS A 46 15.86 12.23 8.43
CA HIS A 46 16.03 11.17 7.44
C HIS A 46 14.85 10.18 7.44
N VAL A 47 14.68 9.49 6.31
CA VAL A 47 13.65 8.43 6.18
C VAL A 47 13.82 7.34 7.23
N LEU A 48 15.06 6.94 7.50
CA LEU A 48 15.40 5.97 8.55
C LEU A 48 16.61 6.46 9.37
N ASN A 49 16.39 6.61 10.68
CA ASN A 49 17.42 7.04 11.63
C ASN A 49 17.82 5.85 12.50
N ILE A 50 19.07 5.40 12.39
CA ILE A 50 19.59 4.22 13.10
C ILE A 50 20.64 4.66 14.10
N ILE A 51 20.55 4.20 15.35
CA ILE A 51 21.56 4.43 16.38
C ILE A 51 22.42 3.17 16.51
N TYR A 52 23.65 3.22 16.04
CA TYR A 52 24.61 2.13 16.21
C TYR A 52 25.23 2.20 17.61
N VAL A 53 24.80 1.31 18.47
CA VAL A 53 25.39 1.09 19.81
C VAL A 53 26.69 0.30 19.63
N ARG A 54 27.82 1.00 19.74
CA ARG A 54 29.17 0.45 19.45
C ARG A 54 29.73 -0.34 20.62
N THR A 55 29.39 0.08 21.86
CA THR A 55 29.92 -0.51 23.08
C THR A 55 28.89 -0.57 24.20
N GLY A 56 29.11 -1.38 25.21
CA GLY A 56 28.44 -1.29 26.51
C GLY A 56 28.81 0.00 27.28
N GLY A 57 28.07 0.30 28.33
CA GLY A 57 28.24 1.52 29.13
C GLY A 57 27.70 2.79 28.46
N THR A 58 26.81 2.62 27.45
CA THR A 58 26.20 3.73 26.71
C THR A 58 24.77 4.05 27.14
N GLU A 59 24.19 3.28 28.05
CA GLU A 59 22.81 3.38 28.53
C GLU A 59 22.54 4.75 29.17
N GLY A 60 23.45 5.23 30.00
CA GLY A 60 23.39 6.55 30.64
C GLY A 60 23.54 7.70 29.62
N ILE A 61 24.33 7.50 28.57
CA ILE A 61 24.46 8.47 27.46
C ILE A 61 23.14 8.56 26.70
N PHE A 62 22.56 7.43 26.30
CA PHE A 62 21.28 7.38 25.62
C PHE A 62 20.18 8.05 26.46
N LYS A 63 20.11 7.74 27.75
CA LYS A 63 19.10 8.34 28.65
C LYS A 63 19.18 9.88 28.67
N ARG A 64 20.38 10.46 28.60
CA ARG A 64 20.56 11.92 28.53
C ARG A 64 20.16 12.50 27.19
N LEU A 65 20.36 11.76 26.07
CA LEU A 65 20.01 12.18 24.72
C LEU A 65 18.50 12.06 24.44
N LEU A 66 17.81 11.10 25.06
CA LEU A 66 16.41 10.77 24.75
C LEU A 66 15.48 11.98 24.72
N PRO A 67 15.50 12.95 25.66
CA PRO A 67 14.61 14.12 25.59
C PRO A 67 14.78 14.96 24.32
N GLU A 68 16.01 15.08 23.82
CA GLU A 68 16.31 15.79 22.58
C GLU A 68 15.83 14.99 21.36
N LEU A 69 16.09 13.68 21.33
CA LEU A 69 15.70 12.80 20.24
C LEU A 69 14.18 12.69 20.10
N ASP A 70 13.45 12.64 21.21
CA ASP A 70 11.99 12.59 21.24
C ASP A 70 11.31 13.84 20.64
N VAL A 71 11.95 14.99 20.75
CA VAL A 71 11.45 16.24 20.14
C VAL A 71 11.67 16.23 18.63
N LYS A 72 12.76 15.63 18.18
CA LYS A 72 13.17 15.60 16.77
C LYS A 72 12.44 14.55 15.94
N SER A 73 12.06 13.43 16.54
CA SER A 73 11.43 12.32 15.81
C SER A 73 10.37 11.59 16.62
N GLN A 74 9.29 11.20 15.93
CA GLN A 74 8.26 10.30 16.45
C GLN A 74 8.42 8.85 15.91
N GLN A 75 9.48 8.59 15.15
CA GLN A 75 9.78 7.25 14.64
C GLN A 75 10.17 6.32 15.80
N PRO A 76 9.98 4.99 15.64
CA PRO A 76 10.57 4.01 16.56
C PRO A 76 12.10 4.15 16.62
N PHE A 77 12.70 3.84 17.76
CA PHE A 77 14.16 3.84 17.92
C PHE A 77 14.76 2.55 17.37
N TYR A 78 15.58 2.64 16.36
CA TYR A 78 16.28 1.50 15.76
C TYR A 78 17.72 1.43 16.29
N LEU A 79 18.00 0.40 17.10
CA LEU A 79 19.29 0.19 17.74
C LEU A 79 20.09 -0.87 16.99
N LEU A 80 21.06 -0.47 16.17
CA LEU A 80 21.95 -1.38 15.48
C LEU A 80 23.07 -1.82 16.41
N THR A 81 23.46 -3.10 16.39
CA THR A 81 24.58 -3.60 17.17
C THR A 81 25.32 -4.75 16.47
N SER A 82 26.66 -4.70 16.54
CA SER A 82 27.51 -5.79 16.04
C SER A 82 27.66 -6.96 17.03
N GLY A 83 27.18 -6.81 18.27
CA GLY A 83 27.37 -7.78 19.35
C GLY A 83 28.77 -7.76 19.98
N LYS A 84 29.72 -6.94 19.46
CA LYS A 84 31.05 -6.76 20.07
C LYS A 84 30.97 -5.78 21.25
N SER A 85 31.93 -5.83 22.15
CA SER A 85 32.11 -4.87 23.29
C SER A 85 30.85 -4.69 24.12
N ASN A 86 30.09 -5.75 24.38
CA ASN A 86 28.83 -5.74 25.17
C ASN A 86 27.73 -4.82 24.58
N SER A 87 27.81 -4.44 23.31
CA SER A 87 26.88 -3.54 22.66
C SER A 87 25.45 -4.09 22.63
N LEU A 88 25.26 -5.41 22.46
CA LEU A 88 23.94 -6.04 22.47
C LEU A 88 23.28 -5.94 23.86
N ALA A 89 24.03 -6.18 24.95
CA ALA A 89 23.49 -6.05 26.30
C ALA A 89 23.05 -4.61 26.59
N ALA A 90 23.87 -3.62 26.20
CA ALA A 90 23.50 -2.21 26.30
C ALA A 90 22.25 -1.86 25.50
N SER A 91 22.13 -2.37 24.26
CA SER A 91 20.94 -2.18 23.45
C SER A 91 19.68 -2.77 24.08
N MET A 92 19.78 -3.94 24.75
CA MET A 92 18.67 -4.55 25.48
C MET A 92 18.20 -3.68 26.64
N GLU A 93 19.12 -3.11 27.42
CA GLU A 93 18.78 -2.21 28.52
C GLU A 93 18.15 -0.91 28.01
N ILE A 94 18.70 -0.33 26.94
CA ILE A 94 18.13 0.85 26.27
C ILE A 94 16.72 0.56 25.76
N LEU A 95 16.49 -0.56 25.07
CA LEU A 95 15.18 -0.93 24.56
C LEU A 95 14.17 -1.17 25.68
N SER A 96 14.59 -1.80 26.78
CA SER A 96 13.77 -1.99 27.98
C SER A 96 13.35 -0.65 28.57
N PHE A 97 14.31 0.29 28.71
CA PHE A 97 14.05 1.65 29.17
C PHE A 97 13.09 2.41 28.25
N LEU A 98 13.25 2.33 26.92
CA LEU A 98 12.33 2.92 25.95
C LEU A 98 10.91 2.43 26.17
N ARG A 99 10.71 1.10 26.27
CA ARG A 99 9.39 0.49 26.48
C ARG A 99 8.73 0.91 27.80
N GLN A 100 9.50 1.01 28.87
CA GLN A 100 9.02 1.49 30.18
C GLN A 100 8.53 2.95 30.10
N ASN A 101 9.07 3.73 29.16
CA ASN A 101 8.68 5.13 28.90
C ASN A 101 7.67 5.27 27.75
N GLY A 102 7.00 4.17 27.34
CA GLY A 102 5.96 4.19 26.29
C GLY A 102 6.50 4.45 24.88
N ARG A 103 7.80 4.27 24.65
CA ARG A 103 8.44 4.45 23.35
C ARG A 103 8.58 3.12 22.61
N LYS A 104 8.39 3.16 21.29
CA LYS A 104 8.65 2.01 20.41
C LYS A 104 10.13 1.94 20.05
N GLY A 105 10.62 0.75 19.82
CA GLY A 105 11.98 0.53 19.33
C GLY A 105 12.26 -0.93 19.03
N GLU A 106 13.36 -1.16 18.32
CA GLU A 106 13.83 -2.47 17.90
C GLU A 106 15.36 -2.53 17.96
N ILE A 107 15.89 -3.72 18.27
CA ILE A 107 17.31 -4.01 18.13
C ILE A 107 17.55 -4.74 16.81
N ILE A 108 18.34 -4.14 15.93
CA ILE A 108 18.76 -4.75 14.66
C ILE A 108 20.09 -5.48 14.93
N HIS A 109 20.04 -6.80 15.01
CA HIS A 109 21.18 -7.66 15.31
C HIS A 109 21.06 -9.00 14.60
N GLY A 110 22.19 -9.55 14.12
CA GLY A 110 22.25 -10.82 13.39
C GLY A 110 23.49 -10.88 12.51
N ASP A 111 23.46 -11.74 11.49
CA ASP A 111 24.46 -11.72 10.43
C ASP A 111 24.26 -10.53 9.48
N ALA A 112 25.24 -10.25 8.64
CA ALA A 112 25.22 -9.11 7.73
C ALA A 112 24.03 -9.17 6.75
N ALA A 113 23.65 -10.35 6.29
CA ALA A 113 22.55 -10.54 5.35
C ALA A 113 21.19 -10.22 6.00
N TYR A 114 20.97 -10.69 7.23
CA TYR A 114 19.77 -10.38 8.01
C TYR A 114 19.67 -8.88 8.30
N ILE A 115 20.75 -8.26 8.79
CA ILE A 115 20.80 -6.84 9.12
C ILE A 115 20.50 -5.99 7.86
N THR A 116 21.16 -6.31 6.75
CA THR A 116 20.94 -5.63 5.46
C THR A 116 19.48 -5.70 5.01
N ARG A 117 18.89 -6.90 5.06
CA ARG A 117 17.47 -7.10 4.70
C ARG A 117 16.55 -6.31 5.62
N ARG A 118 16.82 -6.33 6.94
CA ARG A 118 15.99 -5.60 7.92
C ARG A 118 16.05 -4.09 7.71
N ILE A 119 17.23 -3.52 7.52
CA ILE A 119 17.41 -2.09 7.26
C ILE A 119 16.69 -1.69 5.95
N ARG A 120 16.82 -2.47 4.88
CA ARG A 120 16.12 -2.21 3.60
C ARG A 120 14.60 -2.23 3.75
N LEU A 121 14.09 -3.18 4.54
CA LEU A 121 12.64 -3.28 4.82
C LEU A 121 12.14 -2.04 5.57
N LEU A 122 12.82 -1.64 6.64
CA LEU A 122 12.49 -0.45 7.42
C LEU A 122 12.56 0.83 6.58
N ALA A 123 13.62 0.99 5.78
CA ALA A 123 13.77 2.14 4.88
C ALA A 123 12.62 2.19 3.85
N LYS A 124 12.22 1.06 3.30
CA LYS A 124 11.09 0.96 2.35
C LYS A 124 9.77 1.39 2.99
N VAL A 125 9.51 0.98 4.21
CA VAL A 125 8.31 1.41 4.97
C VAL A 125 8.38 2.90 5.31
N GLY A 126 9.54 3.41 5.70
CA GLY A 126 9.75 4.84 5.94
C GLY A 126 9.51 5.69 4.67
N GLU A 127 10.06 5.27 3.52
CA GLU A 127 9.80 5.91 2.22
C GLU A 127 8.30 5.92 1.87
N SER A 128 7.60 4.81 2.12
CA SER A 128 6.16 4.71 1.91
C SER A 128 5.39 5.71 2.77
N LYS A 129 5.73 5.84 4.05
CA LYS A 129 5.13 6.83 4.96
C LYS A 129 5.38 8.27 4.49
N CYS A 130 6.60 8.57 4.03
CA CYS A 130 6.91 9.88 3.45
C CYS A 130 6.04 10.18 2.22
N GLN A 131 5.83 9.19 1.34
CA GLN A 131 4.98 9.35 0.15
C GLN A 131 3.49 9.49 0.49
N LEU A 132 3.03 8.89 1.58
CA LEU A 132 1.65 9.02 2.06
C LEU A 132 1.40 10.38 2.71
N ASN A 133 2.39 10.94 3.39
CA ASN A 133 2.25 12.20 4.10
C ASN A 133 2.01 13.38 3.13
N GLY A 134 0.89 14.07 3.32
CA GLY A 134 0.44 15.13 2.43
C GLY A 134 -0.25 14.65 1.14
N CYS A 135 -0.40 13.31 0.95
CA CYS A 135 -1.13 12.74 -0.17
C CYS A 135 -2.61 13.13 -0.10
N ARG A 136 -3.20 13.51 -1.24
CA ARG A 136 -4.60 13.91 -1.38
C ARG A 136 -5.36 12.84 -2.14
N LEU A 137 -6.40 12.27 -1.53
CA LEU A 137 -7.24 11.25 -2.13
C LEU A 137 -8.69 11.72 -2.23
N GLY A 138 -9.26 11.69 -3.45
CA GLY A 138 -10.61 12.14 -3.72
C GLY A 138 -11.68 11.06 -3.46
N ILE A 139 -12.85 11.49 -2.97
CA ILE A 139 -14.05 10.67 -2.88
C ILE A 139 -15.06 11.30 -3.84
N ILE A 140 -15.17 10.76 -5.08
CA ILE A 140 -16.05 11.31 -6.12
C ILE A 140 -17.43 10.67 -5.97
N GLY A 141 -18.41 11.48 -5.57
CA GLY A 141 -19.69 11.04 -5.06
C GLY A 141 -19.58 10.71 -3.57
N LYS A 142 -20.04 9.58 -3.17
CA LYS A 142 -19.91 9.03 -1.80
C LYS A 142 -19.89 7.51 -1.92
N PRO A 143 -19.60 6.75 -0.86
CA PRO A 143 -19.72 5.30 -0.91
C PRO A 143 -21.07 4.84 -1.47
N SER A 144 -21.07 3.79 -2.29
CA SER A 144 -22.29 3.15 -2.77
C SER A 144 -23.16 2.69 -1.59
N ASP A 145 -24.49 2.74 -1.73
CA ASP A 145 -25.41 2.54 -0.61
C ASP A 145 -25.33 1.12 0.00
N TRP A 146 -24.83 0.15 -0.73
CA TRP A 146 -24.58 -1.22 -0.23
C TRP A 146 -23.27 -1.37 0.53
N LEU A 147 -22.37 -0.39 0.48
CA LEU A 147 -21.11 -0.40 1.24
C LEU A 147 -21.35 0.12 2.67
N ILE A 148 -22.20 -0.56 3.41
CA ILE A 148 -22.68 -0.11 4.73
C ILE A 148 -21.63 -0.14 5.84
N SER A 149 -20.48 -0.79 5.60
CA SER A 149 -19.35 -0.89 6.54
C SER A 149 -18.05 -0.27 6.01
N SER A 150 -18.05 0.29 4.79
CA SER A 150 -16.84 0.81 4.12
C SER A 150 -16.66 2.33 4.33
N HIS A 151 -16.92 2.79 5.55
CA HIS A 151 -16.67 4.17 5.95
C HIS A 151 -15.23 4.33 6.44
N ALA A 152 -14.66 5.53 6.25
CA ALA A 152 -13.35 5.90 6.80
C ALA A 152 -13.48 7.09 7.74
N ASP A 153 -12.67 7.10 8.78
CA ASP A 153 -12.51 8.26 9.65
C ASP A 153 -11.38 9.15 9.10
N ALA A 154 -11.75 10.27 8.49
CA ALA A 154 -10.79 11.18 7.86
C ALA A 154 -9.77 11.75 8.85
N ALA A 155 -10.16 11.95 10.12
CA ALA A 155 -9.25 12.45 11.15
C ALA A 155 -8.19 11.38 11.52
N VAL A 156 -8.62 10.11 11.63
CA VAL A 156 -7.71 8.98 11.85
C VAL A 156 -6.78 8.79 10.65
N VAL A 157 -7.31 8.79 9.43
CA VAL A 157 -6.52 8.66 8.19
C VAL A 157 -5.46 9.76 8.10
N LYS A 158 -5.84 11.01 8.41
CA LYS A 158 -4.89 12.14 8.42
C LYS A 158 -3.82 11.99 9.50
N ARG A 159 -4.19 11.57 10.70
CA ARG A 159 -3.25 11.40 11.81
C ARG A 159 -2.28 10.25 11.58
N GLU A 160 -2.77 9.08 11.13
CA GLU A 160 -1.97 7.85 11.03
C GLU A 160 -1.14 7.76 9.73
N LEU A 161 -1.66 8.30 8.62
CA LEU A 161 -1.01 8.20 7.31
C LEU A 161 -0.59 9.55 6.73
N GLY A 162 -1.00 10.68 7.33
CA GLY A 162 -0.82 12.00 6.75
C GLY A 162 -1.68 12.28 5.51
N VAL A 163 -2.57 11.36 5.13
CA VAL A 163 -3.40 11.44 3.92
C VAL A 163 -4.60 12.34 4.15
N GLU A 164 -4.89 13.23 3.20
CA GLU A 164 -6.07 14.08 3.18
C GLU A 164 -7.15 13.48 2.27
N LEU A 165 -8.34 13.23 2.84
CA LEU A 165 -9.52 12.80 2.10
C LEU A 165 -10.32 14.02 1.65
N ILE A 166 -10.70 14.08 0.37
CA ILE A 166 -11.37 15.22 -0.26
C ILE A 166 -12.69 14.76 -0.88
N ASP A 167 -13.79 15.24 -0.34
CA ASP A 167 -15.11 14.98 -0.92
C ASP A 167 -15.31 15.82 -2.19
N ILE A 168 -15.69 15.16 -3.28
CA ILE A 168 -15.95 15.78 -4.58
C ILE A 168 -17.35 15.37 -5.01
N PRO A 169 -18.27 16.34 -5.23
CA PRO A 169 -19.62 16.03 -5.66
C PRO A 169 -19.63 15.28 -7.00
N MET A 170 -20.48 14.24 -7.15
CA MET A 170 -20.66 13.52 -8.42
C MET A 170 -21.07 14.49 -9.55
N GLN A 171 -21.87 15.50 -9.23
CA GLN A 171 -22.30 16.49 -10.24
C GLN A 171 -21.12 17.20 -10.89
N GLU A 172 -20.05 17.47 -10.17
CA GLU A 172 -18.86 18.10 -10.74
C GLU A 172 -18.19 17.22 -11.81
N LEU A 173 -18.10 15.91 -11.56
CA LEU A 173 -17.61 14.97 -12.60
C LEU A 173 -18.56 14.94 -13.80
N LEU A 174 -19.88 14.91 -13.58
CA LEU A 174 -20.85 14.89 -14.66
C LEU A 174 -20.77 16.16 -15.53
N ASP A 175 -20.58 17.33 -14.90
CA ASP A 175 -20.38 18.60 -15.61
C ASP A 175 -19.11 18.58 -16.45
N VAL A 176 -18.01 18.01 -15.93
CA VAL A 176 -16.77 17.87 -16.69
C VAL A 176 -16.94 16.87 -17.83
N ILE A 177 -17.63 15.73 -17.63
CA ILE A 177 -17.94 14.77 -18.71
C ILE A 177 -18.72 15.47 -19.83
N ALA A 178 -19.74 16.27 -19.49
CA ALA A 178 -20.57 16.97 -20.48
C ALA A 178 -19.74 17.98 -21.34
N LEU A 179 -18.67 18.53 -20.79
CA LEU A 179 -17.77 19.46 -21.48
C LEU A 179 -16.61 18.77 -22.19
N THR A 180 -16.34 17.50 -21.88
CA THR A 180 -15.24 16.73 -22.49
C THR A 180 -15.68 16.18 -23.85
N PRO A 181 -14.93 16.43 -24.93
CA PRO A 181 -15.31 15.92 -26.25
C PRO A 181 -15.19 14.41 -26.34
N LEU A 182 -16.10 13.77 -27.06
CA LEU A 182 -15.93 12.39 -27.48
C LEU A 182 -14.79 12.29 -28.48
N ARG A 183 -13.99 11.25 -28.37
CA ARG A 183 -12.95 10.91 -29.35
C ARG A 183 -13.25 9.55 -29.99
N ASP A 184 -12.84 9.39 -31.22
CA ASP A 184 -12.90 8.07 -31.88
C ASP A 184 -11.83 7.16 -31.24
N VAL A 185 -12.27 6.00 -30.80
CA VAL A 185 -11.39 4.99 -30.17
C VAL A 185 -11.67 3.65 -30.89
N PRO A 186 -10.74 3.19 -31.72
CA PRO A 186 -10.91 1.91 -32.40
C PRO A 186 -10.82 0.76 -31.40
N LEU A 187 -11.66 -0.26 -31.60
CA LEU A 187 -11.57 -1.49 -30.84
C LEU A 187 -10.36 -2.29 -31.35
N GLN A 188 -9.32 -2.38 -30.52
CA GLN A 188 -8.03 -3.01 -30.83
C GLN A 188 -7.80 -4.34 -30.14
N VAL A 189 -8.75 -4.80 -29.31
CA VAL A 189 -8.67 -6.03 -28.53
C VAL A 189 -9.92 -6.87 -28.73
N ASP A 190 -9.83 -8.15 -28.40
CA ASP A 190 -10.98 -9.04 -28.44
C ASP A 190 -12.10 -8.55 -27.53
N ALA A 191 -13.33 -8.72 -27.99
CA ALA A 191 -14.50 -8.31 -27.21
C ALA A 191 -15.65 -9.30 -27.40
N ASP A 192 -16.26 -9.71 -26.31
CA ASP A 192 -17.60 -10.24 -26.30
C ASP A 192 -18.56 -9.08 -26.65
N HIS A 193 -19.56 -9.28 -27.44
CA HIS A 193 -20.50 -8.23 -27.89
C HIS A 193 -19.85 -7.01 -28.59
N PRO A 194 -19.01 -7.20 -29.64
CA PRO A 194 -18.13 -6.16 -30.19
C PRO A 194 -18.86 -4.89 -30.65
N ASP A 195 -20.09 -5.00 -31.13
CA ASP A 195 -20.86 -3.83 -31.56
C ASP A 195 -21.32 -2.96 -30.38
N ALA A 196 -21.72 -3.58 -29.28
CA ALA A 196 -22.05 -2.85 -28.04
C ALA A 196 -20.82 -2.15 -27.48
N ILE A 197 -19.66 -2.82 -27.49
CA ILE A 197 -18.39 -2.26 -27.05
C ILE A 197 -17.96 -1.09 -27.93
N ARG A 198 -17.95 -1.23 -29.26
CA ARG A 198 -17.61 -0.12 -30.18
C ARG A 198 -18.48 1.11 -29.97
N LYS A 199 -19.77 0.92 -29.69
CA LYS A 199 -20.70 2.03 -29.37
C LYS A 199 -20.37 2.70 -28.04
N SER A 200 -19.95 1.95 -27.02
CA SER A 200 -19.72 2.45 -25.65
C SER A 200 -18.30 2.98 -25.42
N LEU A 201 -17.33 2.49 -26.20
CA LEU A 201 -15.91 2.78 -25.98
C LEU A 201 -15.55 4.28 -26.03
N PRO A 202 -16.06 5.11 -26.98
CA PRO A 202 -15.80 6.55 -26.97
C PRO A 202 -16.23 7.24 -25.67
N GLY A 203 -17.40 6.88 -25.13
CA GLY A 203 -17.90 7.42 -23.85
C GLY A 203 -17.11 6.92 -22.64
N ALA A 204 -16.62 5.68 -22.65
CA ALA A 204 -15.74 5.18 -21.59
C ALA A 204 -14.42 5.95 -21.53
N TRP A 205 -13.85 6.32 -22.68
CA TRP A 205 -12.66 7.17 -22.75
C TRP A 205 -12.96 8.64 -22.43
N GLN A 206 -14.15 9.16 -22.75
CA GLN A 206 -14.59 10.48 -22.31
C GLN A 206 -14.60 10.58 -20.77
N ILE A 207 -15.07 9.54 -20.07
CA ILE A 207 -15.03 9.46 -18.60
C ILE A 207 -13.59 9.47 -18.10
N TYR A 208 -12.67 8.74 -18.75
CA TYR A 208 -11.25 8.77 -18.41
C TYR A 208 -10.68 10.18 -18.54
N ASP A 209 -10.90 10.85 -19.68
CA ASP A 209 -10.39 12.20 -19.91
C ASP A 209 -10.98 13.20 -18.89
N ALA A 210 -12.25 13.09 -18.54
CA ALA A 210 -12.91 13.90 -17.52
C ALA A 210 -12.33 13.67 -16.11
N LEU A 211 -12.07 12.42 -15.74
CA LEU A 211 -11.45 12.07 -14.46
C LEU A 211 -10.04 12.64 -14.35
N LYS A 212 -9.26 12.69 -15.43
CA LYS A 212 -7.95 13.36 -15.44
C LYS A 212 -8.08 14.83 -15.10
N VAL A 213 -9.08 15.53 -15.64
CA VAL A 213 -9.33 16.94 -15.30
C VAL A 213 -9.62 17.10 -13.81
N ILE A 214 -10.42 16.21 -13.21
CA ILE A 214 -10.70 16.24 -11.78
C ILE A 214 -9.42 15.98 -10.96
N VAL A 215 -8.63 14.97 -11.33
CA VAL A 215 -7.35 14.63 -10.68
C VAL A 215 -6.41 15.84 -10.68
N GLU A 216 -6.25 16.49 -11.81
CA GLU A 216 -5.38 17.68 -11.95
C GLU A 216 -5.93 18.87 -11.15
N ARG A 217 -7.24 19.17 -11.25
CA ARG A 217 -7.91 20.28 -10.55
C ARG A 217 -7.72 20.23 -9.04
N TYR A 218 -7.83 19.04 -8.45
CA TYR A 218 -7.72 18.84 -7.01
C TYR A 218 -6.32 18.42 -6.55
N GLY A 219 -5.37 18.21 -7.47
CA GLY A 219 -4.02 17.72 -7.17
C GLY A 219 -4.02 16.34 -6.49
N LEU A 220 -4.86 15.41 -6.98
CA LEU A 220 -5.06 14.11 -6.37
C LEU A 220 -3.96 13.11 -6.78
N GLN A 221 -3.52 12.29 -5.82
CA GLN A 221 -2.70 11.11 -6.09
C GLN A 221 -3.56 9.83 -6.20
N GLY A 222 -4.86 9.97 -6.08
CA GLY A 222 -5.82 8.91 -6.28
C GLY A 222 -7.22 9.35 -5.87
N PHE A 223 -8.20 8.51 -6.18
CA PHE A 223 -9.59 8.71 -5.81
C PHE A 223 -10.35 7.38 -5.75
N THR A 224 -11.56 7.42 -5.19
CA THR A 224 -12.58 6.39 -5.39
C THR A 224 -13.83 7.01 -6.00
N LEU A 225 -14.50 6.28 -6.89
CA LEU A 225 -15.63 6.77 -7.70
C LEU A 225 -16.90 5.98 -7.38
N ARG A 226 -18.00 6.67 -7.10
CA ARG A 226 -19.35 6.06 -7.08
C ARG A 226 -19.81 5.73 -8.52
N CYS A 227 -19.20 4.70 -9.11
CA CYS A 227 -19.25 4.42 -10.54
C CYS A 227 -20.64 4.04 -11.07
N PHE A 228 -21.53 3.48 -10.23
CA PHE A 228 -22.87 3.10 -10.64
C PHE A 228 -23.78 4.31 -11.01
N ASP A 229 -23.49 5.49 -10.48
CA ASP A 229 -24.19 6.71 -10.88
C ASP A 229 -23.98 7.05 -12.37
N LEU A 230 -22.85 6.65 -12.96
CA LEU A 230 -22.56 6.82 -14.38
C LEU A 230 -23.49 5.99 -15.27
N LEU A 231 -23.95 4.81 -14.81
CA LEU A 231 -24.89 3.97 -15.57
C LEU A 231 -26.19 4.69 -15.87
N THR A 232 -26.69 5.47 -14.92
CA THR A 232 -27.94 6.24 -15.07
C THR A 232 -27.71 7.58 -15.75
N ALA A 233 -26.64 8.28 -15.38
CA ALA A 233 -26.37 9.65 -15.83
C ALA A 233 -25.86 9.72 -17.28
N VAL A 234 -24.88 8.86 -17.64
CA VAL A 234 -24.21 8.90 -18.95
C VAL A 234 -24.33 7.60 -19.74
N LYS A 235 -25.10 6.61 -19.24
CA LYS A 235 -25.32 5.30 -19.90
C LYS A 235 -24.02 4.57 -20.23
N ASN A 236 -23.00 4.69 -19.36
CA ASN A 236 -21.70 4.08 -19.54
C ASN A 236 -21.08 3.72 -18.18
N THR A 237 -19.88 3.15 -18.19
CA THR A 237 -19.15 2.68 -17.00
C THR A 237 -17.80 3.36 -16.84
N GLY A 238 -17.33 3.46 -15.59
CA GLY A 238 -15.99 3.95 -15.25
C GLY A 238 -14.89 2.90 -15.39
N CYS A 239 -15.19 1.62 -15.68
CA CYS A 239 -14.23 0.52 -15.52
C CYS A 239 -12.95 0.70 -16.36
N VAL A 240 -13.05 1.13 -17.61
CA VAL A 240 -11.89 1.42 -18.49
C VAL A 240 -11.05 2.56 -17.91
N ALA A 241 -11.72 3.63 -17.48
CA ALA A 241 -11.05 4.79 -16.88
C ALA A 241 -10.27 4.41 -15.62
N LEU A 242 -10.89 3.66 -14.70
CA LEU A 242 -10.25 3.21 -13.45
C LEU A 242 -9.06 2.28 -13.74
N ALA A 243 -9.21 1.32 -14.65
CA ALA A 243 -8.13 0.41 -15.04
C ALA A 243 -6.93 1.16 -15.66
N LYS A 244 -7.21 2.15 -16.51
CA LYS A 244 -6.18 2.96 -17.18
C LYS A 244 -5.46 3.87 -16.20
N LEU A 245 -6.18 4.59 -15.33
CA LEU A 245 -5.58 5.48 -14.34
C LEU A 245 -4.72 4.72 -13.33
N ASN A 246 -5.17 3.56 -12.84
CA ASN A 246 -4.34 2.69 -11.99
C ASN A 246 -3.05 2.26 -12.71
N ALA A 247 -3.12 1.92 -13.99
CA ALA A 247 -1.94 1.56 -14.78
C ALA A 247 -0.97 2.73 -14.99
N GLU A 248 -1.46 3.97 -14.91
CA GLU A 248 -0.68 5.21 -15.01
C GLU A 248 -0.16 5.70 -13.64
N GLY A 249 -0.46 4.99 -12.55
CA GLY A 249 0.00 5.32 -11.21
C GLY A 249 -0.92 6.25 -10.42
N VAL A 250 -2.10 6.60 -10.95
CA VAL A 250 -3.15 7.31 -10.20
C VAL A 250 -4.10 6.27 -9.61
N ILE A 251 -4.14 6.15 -8.28
CA ILE A 251 -5.06 5.22 -7.63
C ILE A 251 -6.51 5.57 -8.02
N ALA A 252 -7.22 4.58 -8.53
CA ALA A 252 -8.60 4.72 -8.98
C ALA A 252 -9.46 3.56 -8.46
N GLY A 253 -10.08 3.77 -7.31
CA GLY A 253 -10.97 2.82 -6.65
C GLY A 253 -12.39 2.86 -7.20
N CYS A 254 -13.10 1.76 -7.09
CA CYS A 254 -14.47 1.59 -7.55
C CYS A 254 -15.48 1.68 -6.39
N GLU A 255 -16.74 2.00 -6.72
CA GLU A 255 -17.90 1.99 -5.83
C GLU A 255 -17.87 2.99 -4.66
N GLY A 256 -16.91 3.93 -4.65
CA GLY A 256 -16.74 4.85 -3.52
C GLY A 256 -16.14 4.17 -2.29
N ASP A 257 -15.55 2.97 -2.41
CA ASP A 257 -14.94 2.23 -1.28
C ASP A 257 -13.64 2.92 -0.84
N VAL A 258 -13.73 3.72 0.23
CA VAL A 258 -12.57 4.45 0.78
C VAL A 258 -11.55 3.50 1.40
N PRO A 259 -11.90 2.50 2.22
CA PRO A 259 -10.95 1.49 2.70
C PRO A 259 -10.22 0.73 1.59
N ALA A 260 -10.89 0.41 0.46
CA ALA A 260 -10.23 -0.21 -0.68
C ALA A 260 -9.23 0.75 -1.33
N MET A 261 -9.60 2.01 -1.55
CA MET A 261 -8.71 3.05 -2.06
C MET A 261 -7.48 3.24 -1.16
N LEU A 262 -7.65 3.29 0.16
CA LEU A 262 -6.54 3.37 1.11
C LEU A 262 -5.63 2.14 1.02
N SER A 263 -6.21 0.94 0.91
CA SER A 263 -5.44 -0.30 0.73
C SER A 263 -4.61 -0.27 -0.56
N MET A 264 -5.21 0.19 -1.67
CA MET A 264 -4.52 0.35 -2.96
C MET A 264 -3.38 1.39 -2.85
N LYS A 265 -3.62 2.51 -2.17
CA LYS A 265 -2.60 3.56 -2.03
C LYS A 265 -1.42 3.12 -1.17
N ILE A 266 -1.67 2.46 -0.03
CA ILE A 266 -0.62 1.87 0.81
C ILE A 266 0.18 0.85 -0.01
N ALA A 267 -0.48 -0.05 -0.73
CA ALA A 267 0.19 -1.03 -1.58
C ALA A 267 1.07 -0.35 -2.65
N GLN A 268 0.54 0.68 -3.31
CA GLN A 268 1.29 1.40 -4.35
C GLN A 268 2.59 2.02 -3.82
N THR A 269 2.55 2.66 -2.64
CA THR A 269 3.76 3.27 -2.05
C THR A 269 4.78 2.22 -1.60
N LEU A 270 4.32 1.04 -1.19
CA LEU A 270 5.19 -0.05 -0.76
C LEU A 270 5.77 -0.87 -1.92
N VAL A 271 4.98 -1.17 -2.95
CA VAL A 271 5.38 -2.16 -3.98
C VAL A 271 5.22 -1.67 -5.42
N GLY A 272 4.83 -0.42 -5.62
CA GLY A 272 4.79 0.23 -6.93
C GLY A 272 3.57 -0.10 -7.79
N VAL A 273 2.63 -0.92 -7.30
CA VAL A 273 1.39 -1.29 -8.01
C VAL A 273 0.16 -1.03 -7.15
N SER A 274 -0.93 -0.60 -7.77
CA SER A 274 -2.20 -0.34 -7.08
C SER A 274 -2.88 -1.61 -6.55
N GLY A 275 -2.61 -2.75 -7.18
CA GLY A 275 -3.36 -3.97 -6.96
C GLY A 275 -4.72 -3.99 -7.67
N PHE A 276 -5.35 -5.15 -7.68
CA PHE A 276 -6.68 -5.39 -8.25
C PHE A 276 -7.73 -5.39 -7.12
N GLN A 277 -8.61 -4.39 -7.10
CA GLN A 277 -9.77 -4.33 -6.23
C GLN A 277 -10.78 -5.39 -6.67
N ALA A 278 -11.11 -6.36 -5.81
CA ALA A 278 -11.97 -7.49 -6.17
C ALA A 278 -12.87 -7.95 -5.02
N ASN A 279 -14.03 -8.50 -5.40
CA ASN A 279 -14.97 -9.16 -4.51
C ASN A 279 -14.59 -10.63 -4.33
N PRO A 280 -14.54 -11.18 -3.10
CA PRO A 280 -14.54 -12.62 -2.87
C PRO A 280 -15.93 -13.19 -3.25
N SER A 281 -15.99 -13.89 -4.37
CA SER A 281 -17.25 -14.40 -4.94
C SER A 281 -17.56 -15.83 -4.53
N ARG A 282 -16.52 -16.65 -4.31
CA ARG A 282 -16.66 -18.04 -3.83
C ARG A 282 -15.49 -18.41 -2.94
N ILE A 283 -15.76 -19.23 -1.90
CA ILE A 283 -14.77 -19.69 -0.93
C ILE A 283 -14.95 -21.19 -0.73
N ASN A 284 -13.85 -21.93 -0.82
CA ASN A 284 -13.81 -23.33 -0.38
C ASN A 284 -12.90 -23.43 0.87
N PRO A 285 -13.46 -23.45 2.07
CA PRO A 285 -12.67 -23.48 3.31
C PRO A 285 -11.80 -24.74 3.47
N ALA A 286 -12.19 -25.85 2.84
CA ALA A 286 -11.46 -27.12 2.94
C ALA A 286 -10.14 -27.10 2.13
N THR A 287 -10.13 -26.41 0.98
CA THR A 287 -8.97 -26.36 0.09
C THR A 287 -8.22 -25.03 0.15
N GLY A 288 -8.82 -24.01 0.78
CA GLY A 288 -8.30 -22.64 0.75
C GLY A 288 -8.43 -21.94 -0.62
N GLU A 289 -9.15 -22.53 -1.59
CA GLU A 289 -9.41 -21.89 -2.88
C GLU A 289 -10.52 -20.85 -2.76
N MET A 290 -10.25 -19.68 -3.34
CA MET A 290 -11.17 -18.56 -3.38
C MET A 290 -11.26 -18.02 -4.79
N LEU A 291 -12.45 -17.63 -5.23
CA LEU A 291 -12.68 -16.94 -6.48
C LEU A 291 -12.92 -15.45 -6.18
N PHE A 292 -12.08 -14.59 -6.76
CA PHE A 292 -12.22 -13.14 -6.71
C PHE A 292 -12.66 -12.62 -8.09
N ALA A 293 -13.58 -11.66 -8.10
CA ALA A 293 -14.07 -11.09 -9.34
C ALA A 293 -14.32 -9.58 -9.23
N HIS A 294 -14.02 -8.84 -10.32
CA HIS A 294 -14.39 -7.43 -10.53
C HIS A 294 -14.22 -7.04 -12.01
N CYS A 295 -14.57 -5.78 -12.37
CA CYS A 295 -14.51 -5.29 -13.74
C CYS A 295 -13.42 -4.24 -14.01
N THR A 296 -12.52 -3.96 -13.05
CA THR A 296 -11.61 -2.79 -13.06
C THR A 296 -10.14 -3.14 -12.85
N ILE A 297 -9.70 -4.33 -13.29
CA ILE A 297 -8.30 -4.71 -13.15
C ILE A 297 -7.37 -3.73 -13.89
N PRO A 298 -6.28 -3.25 -13.26
CA PRO A 298 -5.32 -2.35 -13.91
C PRO A 298 -4.68 -2.99 -15.15
N PHE A 299 -4.57 -2.23 -16.25
CA PHE A 299 -4.01 -2.75 -17.50
C PHE A 299 -2.52 -3.17 -17.39
N ASN A 300 -1.76 -2.59 -16.50
CA ASN A 300 -0.35 -2.96 -16.24
C ASN A 300 -0.18 -4.22 -15.39
N MET A 301 -1.27 -4.83 -14.92
CA MET A 301 -1.24 -6.06 -14.12
C MET A 301 -1.59 -7.31 -14.95
N VAL A 302 -1.96 -7.16 -16.21
CA VAL A 302 -2.43 -8.27 -17.04
C VAL A 302 -1.51 -8.54 -18.21
N GLU A 303 -1.35 -9.82 -18.59
CA GLU A 303 -0.64 -10.24 -19.81
C GLU A 303 -1.48 -9.99 -21.07
N ARG A 304 -2.81 -10.11 -20.93
CA ARG A 304 -3.81 -9.79 -21.94
C ARG A 304 -5.14 -9.44 -21.30
N TYR A 305 -5.99 -8.78 -22.05
CA TYR A 305 -7.37 -8.50 -21.64
C TYR A 305 -8.32 -8.54 -22.83
N GLU A 306 -9.59 -8.73 -22.51
CA GLU A 306 -10.73 -8.66 -23.42
C GLU A 306 -11.72 -7.65 -22.86
N LEU A 307 -12.54 -7.07 -23.73
CA LEU A 307 -13.61 -6.18 -23.32
C LEU A 307 -14.97 -6.87 -23.43
N ASP A 308 -15.86 -6.56 -22.50
CA ASP A 308 -17.23 -7.04 -22.48
C ASP A 308 -18.14 -5.93 -21.94
N THR A 309 -19.45 -6.08 -22.04
CA THR A 309 -20.38 -5.21 -21.31
C THR A 309 -20.21 -5.39 -19.80
N HIS A 310 -20.53 -4.36 -19.03
CA HIS A 310 -20.54 -4.47 -17.57
C HIS A 310 -21.51 -5.57 -17.12
N PHE A 311 -21.07 -6.44 -16.22
CA PHE A 311 -21.78 -7.67 -15.87
C PHE A 311 -23.22 -7.40 -15.40
N GLU A 312 -23.42 -6.55 -14.40
CA GLU A 312 -24.73 -6.35 -13.77
C GLU A 312 -25.70 -5.54 -14.63
N SER A 313 -25.19 -4.60 -15.42
CA SER A 313 -26.04 -3.67 -16.19
C SER A 313 -26.20 -4.03 -17.66
N GLY A 314 -25.30 -4.86 -18.20
CA GLY A 314 -25.28 -5.20 -19.63
C GLY A 314 -24.92 -4.05 -20.58
N ILE A 315 -24.54 -2.88 -20.03
CA ILE A 315 -24.16 -1.69 -20.84
C ILE A 315 -22.72 -1.25 -20.53
N GLY A 316 -22.21 -0.27 -21.28
CA GLY A 316 -20.87 0.27 -21.08
C GLY A 316 -19.78 -0.74 -21.40
N VAL A 317 -18.63 -0.61 -20.75
CA VAL A 317 -17.44 -1.45 -20.97
C VAL A 317 -16.89 -1.95 -19.67
N GLY A 318 -16.79 -3.28 -19.50
CA GLY A 318 -16.09 -3.98 -18.43
C GLY A 318 -14.83 -4.66 -18.97
N ILE A 319 -13.90 -5.01 -18.09
CA ILE A 319 -12.61 -5.60 -18.46
C ILE A 319 -12.54 -7.03 -17.94
N ARG A 320 -12.19 -7.96 -18.82
CA ARG A 320 -11.77 -9.31 -18.49
C ARG A 320 -10.26 -9.39 -18.64
N GLY A 321 -9.54 -9.27 -17.53
CA GLY A 321 -8.09 -9.32 -17.52
C GLY A 321 -7.57 -10.68 -17.08
N TYR A 322 -6.43 -11.06 -17.65
CA TYR A 322 -5.72 -12.30 -17.37
C TYR A 322 -4.35 -11.97 -16.78
N MET A 323 -4.22 -12.13 -15.45
CA MET A 323 -2.93 -11.99 -14.78
C MET A 323 -2.08 -13.25 -15.00
N LYS A 324 -0.77 -13.06 -14.93
CA LYS A 324 0.18 -14.18 -14.84
C LYS A 324 -0.11 -15.00 -13.59
N GLU A 325 -0.21 -16.32 -13.73
CA GLU A 325 -0.33 -17.25 -12.61
C GLU A 325 0.95 -17.24 -11.76
N GLY A 326 0.78 -17.42 -10.45
CA GLY A 326 1.90 -17.40 -9.50
C GLY A 326 1.56 -16.71 -8.17
N PRO A 327 2.57 -16.32 -7.39
CA PRO A 327 2.39 -15.79 -6.05
C PRO A 327 1.60 -14.48 -6.05
N VAL A 328 0.69 -14.39 -5.08
CA VAL A 328 -0.13 -13.19 -4.83
C VAL A 328 -0.30 -12.96 -3.33
N THR A 329 -0.59 -11.72 -2.98
CA THR A 329 -0.99 -11.33 -1.62
C THR A 329 -2.36 -10.66 -1.65
N ILE A 330 -3.25 -11.07 -0.77
CA ILE A 330 -4.56 -10.47 -0.55
C ILE A 330 -4.43 -9.48 0.61
N PHE A 331 -4.80 -8.24 0.37
CA PHE A 331 -4.61 -7.14 1.31
C PHE A 331 -5.88 -6.30 1.50
N LYS A 332 -6.15 -5.89 2.73
CA LYS A 332 -7.20 -4.93 3.07
C LYS A 332 -6.90 -4.23 4.40
N VAL A 333 -7.17 -2.92 4.46
CA VAL A 333 -7.22 -2.16 5.72
C VAL A 333 -8.65 -1.73 6.03
N SER A 334 -8.98 -1.57 7.33
CA SER A 334 -10.24 -0.95 7.75
C SER A 334 -10.18 0.58 7.59
N GLY A 335 -11.33 1.23 7.51
CA GLY A 335 -11.41 2.68 7.31
C GLY A 335 -10.88 3.52 8.49
N ASP A 336 -10.83 2.94 9.68
CA ASP A 336 -10.18 3.50 10.88
C ASP A 336 -8.73 3.04 11.05
N LEU A 337 -8.23 2.28 10.08
CA LEU A 337 -6.88 1.70 10.06
C LEU A 337 -6.54 0.78 11.25
N SER A 338 -7.51 0.43 12.11
CA SER A 338 -7.27 -0.42 13.29
C SER A 338 -7.04 -1.89 12.93
N ARG A 339 -7.56 -2.33 11.77
CA ARG A 339 -7.48 -3.72 11.31
C ARG A 339 -6.83 -3.81 9.94
N TYR A 340 -5.97 -4.82 9.80
CA TYR A 340 -5.30 -5.21 8.55
C TYR A 340 -5.57 -6.68 8.28
N PHE A 341 -5.95 -7.01 7.07
CA PHE A 341 -5.96 -8.39 6.58
C PHE A 341 -4.84 -8.56 5.56
N ILE A 342 -4.00 -9.56 5.76
CA ILE A 342 -2.88 -9.91 4.87
C ILE A 342 -2.84 -11.43 4.77
N ALA A 343 -2.92 -11.95 3.54
CA ALA A 343 -2.83 -13.38 3.27
C ALA A 343 -2.10 -13.62 1.96
N GLU A 344 -1.10 -14.49 1.98
CA GLU A 344 -0.40 -14.95 0.79
C GLU A 344 -1.10 -16.15 0.18
N GLY A 345 -0.94 -16.32 -1.12
CA GLY A 345 -1.47 -17.43 -1.90
C GLY A 345 -0.88 -17.49 -3.30
N GLU A 346 -1.44 -18.38 -4.10
CA GLU A 346 -1.10 -18.55 -5.51
C GLU A 346 -2.34 -18.27 -6.38
N LEU A 347 -2.22 -17.40 -7.36
CA LEU A 347 -3.18 -17.35 -8.46
C LEU A 347 -3.00 -18.62 -9.28
N VAL A 348 -3.94 -19.56 -9.13
CA VAL A 348 -3.85 -20.88 -9.75
C VAL A 348 -4.50 -20.95 -11.14
N ARG A 349 -5.42 -20.04 -11.44
CA ARG A 349 -6.02 -19.85 -12.77
C ARG A 349 -6.87 -18.59 -12.87
N ASN A 350 -6.98 -18.05 -14.07
CA ASN A 350 -8.00 -17.09 -14.43
C ASN A 350 -9.25 -17.82 -14.95
N GLN A 351 -10.44 -17.27 -14.75
CA GLN A 351 -11.72 -17.84 -15.18
C GLN A 351 -12.59 -16.82 -15.94
N ALA A 352 -13.65 -17.31 -16.57
CA ALA A 352 -14.62 -16.49 -17.30
C ALA A 352 -16.04 -17.10 -17.16
N GLN A 353 -16.57 -17.11 -15.93
CA GLN A 353 -17.94 -17.57 -15.68
C GLN A 353 -18.94 -16.46 -16.00
N PRO A 354 -20.08 -16.77 -16.63
CA PRO A 354 -21.01 -15.74 -17.13
C PRO A 354 -21.81 -15.04 -16.02
N ASP A 355 -21.87 -15.64 -14.82
CA ASP A 355 -22.65 -15.16 -13.67
C ASP A 355 -21.87 -14.28 -12.69
N LEU A 356 -20.70 -13.76 -13.09
CA LEU A 356 -19.83 -12.93 -12.26
C LEU A 356 -19.22 -11.77 -13.06
N CYS A 357 -18.68 -10.79 -12.34
CA CYS A 357 -17.87 -9.71 -12.91
C CYS A 357 -16.75 -10.26 -13.80
N ARG A 358 -16.34 -9.49 -14.80
CA ARG A 358 -15.60 -9.97 -15.96
C ARG A 358 -14.22 -10.52 -15.68
N THR A 359 -13.40 -9.84 -14.87
CA THR A 359 -12.11 -10.40 -14.41
C THR A 359 -12.36 -11.36 -13.25
N GLN A 360 -11.85 -12.58 -13.36
CA GLN A 360 -12.06 -13.64 -12.37
C GLN A 360 -10.76 -14.37 -12.11
N GLN A 361 -10.36 -14.45 -10.84
CA GLN A 361 -9.11 -15.04 -10.38
C GLN A 361 -9.37 -16.07 -9.29
N VAL A 362 -8.90 -17.29 -9.51
CA VAL A 362 -8.92 -18.34 -8.49
C VAL A 362 -7.58 -18.35 -7.78
N ILE A 363 -7.63 -18.02 -6.50
CA ILE A 363 -6.45 -17.95 -5.62
C ILE A 363 -6.55 -19.06 -4.59
N ARG A 364 -5.46 -19.82 -4.41
CA ARG A 364 -5.32 -20.78 -3.32
C ARG A 364 -4.45 -20.15 -2.25
N LEU A 365 -5.01 -19.99 -1.04
CA LEU A 365 -4.28 -19.43 0.09
C LEU A 365 -3.17 -20.39 0.55
N THR A 366 -2.01 -19.86 0.89
CA THR A 366 -0.90 -20.60 1.50
C THR A 366 -1.32 -21.18 2.87
N ASP A 367 -2.10 -20.41 3.63
CA ASP A 367 -2.74 -20.84 4.86
C ASP A 367 -4.28 -20.90 4.68
N PRO A 368 -4.86 -22.10 4.44
CA PRO A 368 -6.31 -22.25 4.27
C PRO A 368 -7.14 -21.76 5.46
N SER A 369 -6.58 -21.74 6.68
CA SER A 369 -7.29 -21.27 7.87
C SER A 369 -7.70 -19.80 7.78
N LYS A 370 -6.98 -18.99 6.99
CA LYS A 370 -7.30 -17.57 6.74
C LYS A 370 -8.62 -17.37 5.98
N THR A 371 -9.20 -18.41 5.37
CA THR A 371 -10.57 -18.31 4.81
C THR A 371 -11.63 -18.01 5.87
N SER A 372 -11.39 -18.38 7.12
CA SER A 372 -12.28 -18.09 8.24
C SER A 372 -12.51 -16.59 8.45
N TYR A 373 -11.50 -15.74 8.17
CA TYR A 373 -11.65 -14.30 8.23
C TYR A 373 -12.80 -13.80 7.35
N PHE A 374 -12.89 -14.26 6.11
CA PHE A 374 -13.95 -13.84 5.17
C PHE A 374 -15.34 -14.25 5.62
N LEU A 375 -15.45 -15.34 6.38
CA LEU A 375 -16.71 -15.91 6.83
C LEU A 375 -17.16 -15.43 8.21
N THR A 376 -16.23 -14.90 9.03
CA THR A 376 -16.51 -14.57 10.44
C THR A 376 -16.21 -13.13 10.83
N GLN A 377 -15.18 -12.51 10.24
CA GLN A 377 -14.70 -11.18 10.67
C GLN A 377 -14.17 -10.34 9.49
N PRO A 378 -14.86 -10.24 8.35
CA PRO A 378 -14.37 -9.51 7.18
C PRO A 378 -14.24 -8.00 7.46
N ILE A 379 -13.32 -7.37 6.73
CA ILE A 379 -13.19 -5.92 6.63
C ILE A 379 -13.86 -5.48 5.31
N GLY A 380 -15.20 -5.50 5.26
CA GLY A 380 -15.96 -5.20 4.04
C GLY A 380 -15.84 -6.29 2.96
N ASN A 381 -16.32 -5.99 1.76
CA ASN A 381 -16.35 -6.92 0.62
C ASN A 381 -15.08 -6.86 -0.25
N HIS A 382 -14.67 -5.67 -0.72
CA HIS A 382 -13.52 -5.56 -1.60
C HIS A 382 -12.20 -5.85 -0.88
N HIS A 383 -11.35 -6.64 -1.52
CA HIS A 383 -9.97 -6.89 -1.14
C HIS A 383 -9.05 -6.58 -2.32
N ILE A 384 -7.79 -6.28 -2.03
CA ILE A 384 -6.80 -5.91 -3.04
C ILE A 384 -5.89 -7.09 -3.31
N ILE A 385 -5.85 -7.56 -4.54
CA ILE A 385 -4.98 -8.64 -4.99
C ILE A 385 -3.70 -8.01 -5.54
N LEU A 386 -2.58 -8.35 -4.95
CA LEU A 386 -1.25 -7.85 -5.28
C LEU A 386 -0.39 -8.98 -5.82
N PRO A 387 0.39 -8.79 -6.89
CA PRO A 387 1.35 -9.80 -7.35
C PRO A 387 2.52 -9.93 -6.36
N GLY A 388 2.94 -11.18 -6.10
CA GLY A 388 4.07 -11.49 -5.24
C GLY A 388 3.72 -11.80 -3.77
N HIS A 389 4.73 -12.28 -3.05
CA HIS A 389 4.69 -12.49 -1.60
C HIS A 389 5.10 -11.20 -0.89
N LEU A 390 4.16 -10.53 -0.23
CA LEU A 390 4.31 -9.18 0.30
C LEU A 390 3.95 -9.09 1.79
N GLN A 391 3.73 -10.23 2.46
CA GLN A 391 3.28 -10.25 3.85
C GLN A 391 4.25 -9.51 4.76
N GLU A 392 5.56 -9.74 4.62
CA GLU A 392 6.59 -9.13 5.49
C GLU A 392 6.52 -7.59 5.46
N VAL A 393 6.47 -6.97 4.27
CA VAL A 393 6.46 -5.50 4.14
C VAL A 393 5.12 -4.87 4.56
N LEU A 394 4.01 -5.56 4.32
CA LEU A 394 2.69 -5.08 4.72
C LEU A 394 2.47 -5.21 6.24
N GLU A 395 2.99 -6.26 6.86
CA GLU A 395 2.99 -6.43 8.32
C GLU A 395 3.88 -5.39 9.00
N GLU A 396 5.05 -5.08 8.42
CA GLU A 396 5.91 -4.03 8.93
C GLU A 396 5.22 -2.67 8.91
N MET A 397 4.59 -2.32 7.80
CA MET A 397 3.80 -1.08 7.69
C MET A 397 2.70 -0.99 8.74
N ARG A 398 2.06 -2.12 9.08
CA ARG A 398 1.08 -2.20 10.17
C ARG A 398 1.71 -1.96 11.54
N ASN A 399 2.89 -2.54 11.81
CA ASN A 399 3.54 -2.55 13.12
C ASN A 399 4.15 -1.18 13.48
N GLU A 400 4.54 -0.42 12.48
CA GLU A 400 5.12 0.91 12.64
C GLU A 400 4.11 2.06 12.82
N LYS A 401 2.83 1.75 13.02
CA LYS A 401 1.81 2.74 13.37
C LYS A 401 1.99 3.29 14.78
#